data_fb797e7134b276778abe667b6af2006b
#
_entry.id   fb797e7134b276778abe667b6af2006b
#
_cell.length_a   1.000
_cell.length_b   1.000
_cell.length_c   1.000
_cell.angle_alpha   90.00
_cell.angle_beta   90.00
_cell.angle_gamma   90.00
#
_symmetry.space_group_name_H-M   'P 1'
#
loop_
_entity.id
_entity.type
_entity.pdbx_description
1 polymer ?
#
loop_
_entity_poly.entity_id
_entity_poly.type
_entity_poly.pdbx_seq_one_letter_code
_entity_poly.pdbx_strand_id
1 'polypeptide(L)'
;MARGIDVGTMNIVSAKQEESETVFVSQRNSFVEIEYSDMAERMLSRSDVLHIRKDDNVYVVGDDALNFANIFNEETRRPMKHGILSSEEKSAIPMIKLIIEQVVGEPDRPNERVYFSTPADPIDSDLSTLYHQKTLQSFLADMGYDPEPINEGMAVIYSELADHNFTGLGISFGAGM
;
A
#
# COMPACT_ATOMS: atom_id res chain seq x y z
N MET A 1 0.55 -14.49 -15.59
CA MET A 1 1.67 -14.34 -14.64
C MET A 1 1.08 -13.91 -13.32
N ALA A 2 1.75 -14.12 -12.19
CA ALA A 2 1.27 -13.67 -10.90
C ALA A 2 1.92 -12.33 -10.54
N ARG A 3 1.22 -11.50 -9.77
CA ARG A 3 1.75 -10.29 -9.15
C ARG A 3 1.92 -10.49 -7.66
N GLY A 4 2.88 -9.79 -7.07
CA GLY A 4 3.02 -9.66 -5.63
C GLY A 4 2.84 -8.21 -5.22
N ILE A 5 2.25 -7.98 -4.05
CA ILE A 5 2.19 -6.67 -3.43
C ILE A 5 2.52 -6.78 -1.95
N ASP A 6 3.48 -5.99 -1.51
CA ASP A 6 3.78 -5.77 -0.10
C ASP A 6 3.10 -4.48 0.36
N VAL A 7 2.14 -4.62 1.28
CA VAL A 7 1.35 -3.49 1.81
C VAL A 7 1.90 -3.10 3.18
N GLY A 8 3.06 -2.44 3.15
CA GLY A 8 3.76 -2.04 4.37
C GLY A 8 3.30 -0.70 4.95
N THR A 9 3.55 -0.49 6.24
CA THR A 9 3.22 0.77 6.94
C THR A 9 3.98 1.97 6.36
N MET A 10 5.20 1.79 5.86
CA MET A 10 6.01 2.88 5.30
C MET A 10 5.89 2.99 3.80
N ASN A 11 5.95 1.89 3.09
CA ASN A 11 5.88 1.83 1.64
C ASN A 11 4.93 0.73 1.20
N ILE A 12 4.33 0.90 0.03
CA ILE A 12 3.62 -0.14 -0.70
C ILE A 12 4.45 -0.45 -1.94
N VAL A 13 4.74 -1.73 -2.15
CA VAL A 13 5.60 -2.19 -3.25
C VAL A 13 4.88 -3.28 -4.02
N SER A 14 4.76 -3.15 -5.33
CA SER A 14 4.34 -4.25 -6.19
C SER A 14 5.52 -4.83 -6.96
N ALA A 15 5.41 -6.12 -7.27
CA ALA A 15 6.34 -6.85 -8.10
C ALA A 15 5.57 -7.61 -9.18
N LYS A 16 6.04 -7.50 -10.43
CA LYS A 16 5.49 -8.21 -11.58
C LYS A 16 6.62 -8.84 -12.39
N GLN A 17 6.47 -10.10 -12.75
CA GLN A 17 7.42 -10.73 -13.66
C GLN A 17 7.11 -10.29 -15.10
N GLU A 18 8.07 -9.66 -15.77
CA GLU A 18 8.01 -9.29 -17.17
C GLU A 18 9.14 -9.99 -17.93
N GLU A 19 8.79 -10.88 -18.86
CA GLU A 19 9.74 -11.68 -19.62
C GLU A 19 10.78 -12.39 -18.71
N SER A 20 12.00 -11.84 -18.59
CA SER A 20 13.09 -12.38 -17.79
C SER A 20 13.41 -11.55 -16.53
N GLU A 21 12.72 -10.44 -16.32
CA GLU A 21 13.02 -9.52 -15.21
C GLU A 21 11.79 -9.31 -14.31
N THR A 22 12.05 -9.02 -13.04
CA THR A 22 11.00 -8.61 -12.11
C THR A 22 11.00 -7.09 -12.03
N VAL A 23 9.88 -6.49 -12.43
CA VAL A 23 9.66 -5.04 -12.34
C VAL A 23 9.02 -4.71 -11.00
N PHE A 24 9.57 -3.72 -10.31
CA PHE A 24 9.06 -3.22 -9.04
C PHE A 24 8.50 -1.81 -9.20
N VAL A 25 7.33 -1.57 -8.61
CA VAL A 25 6.75 -0.23 -8.46
C VAL A 25 6.55 0.02 -6.97
N SER A 26 6.98 1.18 -6.49
CA SER A 26 6.90 1.52 -5.07
C SER A 26 6.35 2.92 -4.87
N GLN A 27 5.57 3.10 -3.81
CA GLN A 27 5.10 4.39 -3.31
C GLN A 27 5.15 4.45 -1.79
N ARG A 28 5.36 5.62 -1.23
CA ARG A 28 5.20 5.83 0.22
C ARG A 28 3.75 5.64 0.61
N ASN A 29 3.54 4.92 1.70
CA ASN A 29 2.22 4.78 2.31
C ASN A 29 1.96 5.97 3.25
N SER A 30 1.81 7.15 2.64
CA SER A 30 1.58 8.41 3.34
C SER A 30 0.71 9.34 2.51
N PHE A 31 0.08 10.29 3.18
CA PHE A 31 -0.70 11.35 2.54
C PHE A 31 -0.61 12.63 3.36
N VAL A 32 -0.93 13.76 2.74
CA VAL A 32 -1.16 15.05 3.38
C VAL A 32 -2.53 15.56 2.98
N GLU A 33 -3.22 16.15 3.93
CA GLU A 33 -4.48 16.87 3.74
C GLU A 33 -4.19 18.37 3.75
N ILE A 34 -4.54 19.05 2.66
CA ILE A 34 -4.37 20.50 2.51
C ILE A 34 -5.72 21.14 2.19
N GLU A 35 -5.95 22.34 2.71
CA GLU A 35 -7.14 23.11 2.35
C GLU A 35 -7.10 23.46 0.85
N TYR A 36 -8.23 23.28 0.16
CA TYR A 36 -8.34 23.65 -1.24
C TYR A 36 -8.21 25.18 -1.41
N SER A 37 -7.29 25.58 -2.26
CA SER A 37 -7.02 26.97 -2.58
C SER A 37 -6.60 27.14 -4.04
N ASP A 38 -6.66 28.34 -4.57
CA ASP A 38 -6.15 28.67 -5.92
C ASP A 38 -4.66 28.31 -6.06
N MET A 39 -3.89 28.38 -4.99
CA MET A 39 -2.49 27.98 -4.98
C MET A 39 -2.37 26.46 -5.11
N ALA A 40 -3.10 25.70 -4.30
CA ALA A 40 -3.12 24.26 -4.35
C ALA A 40 -3.53 23.76 -5.75
N GLU A 41 -4.61 24.31 -6.31
CA GLU A 41 -5.09 23.95 -7.65
C GLU A 41 -4.04 24.19 -8.75
N ARG A 42 -3.38 25.36 -8.72
CA ARG A 42 -2.32 25.68 -9.70
C ARG A 42 -1.11 24.75 -9.59
N MET A 43 -0.77 24.33 -8.39
CA MET A 43 0.33 23.38 -8.17
C MET A 43 -0.03 22.00 -8.70
N LEU A 44 -1.21 21.49 -8.32
CA LEU A 44 -1.70 20.18 -8.75
C LEU A 44 -1.87 20.09 -10.28
N SER A 45 -2.43 21.14 -10.91
CA SER A 45 -2.63 21.17 -12.37
C SER A 45 -1.34 21.20 -13.19
N ARG A 46 -0.20 21.55 -12.58
CA ARG A 46 1.14 21.61 -13.22
C ARG A 46 2.03 20.42 -12.89
N SER A 47 1.59 19.56 -12.01
CA SER A 47 2.36 18.41 -11.52
C SER A 47 1.57 17.14 -11.77
N ASP A 48 2.25 16.08 -12.16
CA ASP A 48 1.66 14.73 -12.27
C ASP A 48 1.64 14.08 -10.88
N VAL A 49 0.85 14.67 -9.98
CA VAL A 49 0.79 14.30 -8.57
C VAL A 49 -0.50 13.52 -8.28
N LEU A 50 -0.35 12.39 -7.65
CA LEU A 50 -1.49 11.57 -7.25
C LEU A 50 -2.27 12.23 -6.12
N HIS A 51 -3.49 12.65 -6.40
CA HIS A 51 -4.33 13.34 -5.43
C HIS A 51 -5.81 13.06 -5.65
N ILE A 52 -6.60 13.28 -4.61
CA ILE A 52 -8.06 13.36 -4.69
C ILE A 52 -8.55 14.63 -3.99
N ARG A 53 -9.64 15.19 -4.50
CA ARG A 53 -10.38 16.25 -3.84
C ARG A 53 -11.61 15.66 -3.14
N LYS A 54 -11.79 16.02 -1.89
CA LYS A 54 -12.96 15.64 -1.11
C LYS A 54 -13.39 16.84 -0.25
N ASP A 55 -14.62 17.30 -0.46
CA ASP A 55 -15.16 18.49 0.16
C ASP A 55 -14.27 19.72 -0.13
N ASP A 56 -13.87 20.45 0.89
CA ASP A 56 -12.99 21.62 0.81
C ASP A 56 -11.50 21.27 0.98
N ASN A 57 -11.14 19.98 0.93
CA ASN A 57 -9.77 19.53 1.11
C ASN A 57 -9.26 18.75 -0.11
N VAL A 58 -7.95 18.80 -0.28
CA VAL A 58 -7.19 17.98 -1.22
C VAL A 58 -6.27 17.05 -0.44
N TYR A 59 -6.27 15.79 -0.84
CA TYR A 59 -5.39 14.75 -0.29
C TYR A 59 -4.35 14.40 -1.34
N VAL A 60 -3.11 14.72 -1.07
CA VAL A 60 -1.97 14.31 -1.89
C VAL A 60 -1.36 13.06 -1.27
N VAL A 61 -1.13 12.02 -2.07
CA VAL A 61 -0.68 10.71 -1.57
C VAL A 61 0.67 10.32 -2.15
N GLY A 62 1.31 9.34 -1.50
CA GLY A 62 2.55 8.75 -1.98
C GLY A 62 3.78 9.61 -1.68
N ASP A 63 4.74 9.56 -2.59
CA ASP A 63 6.04 10.24 -2.44
C ASP A 63 5.91 11.77 -2.41
N ASP A 64 4.94 12.32 -3.14
CA ASP A 64 4.71 13.76 -3.20
C ASP A 64 4.06 14.34 -1.94
N ALA A 65 3.45 13.52 -1.10
CA ALA A 65 2.82 13.98 0.13
C ALA A 65 3.76 14.79 1.02
N LEU A 66 5.04 14.39 1.12
CA LEU A 66 6.03 15.09 1.94
C LEU A 66 6.38 16.48 1.37
N ASN A 67 6.48 16.58 0.04
CA ASN A 67 6.78 17.86 -0.63
C ASN A 67 5.64 18.86 -0.42
N PHE A 68 4.40 18.41 -0.61
CA PHE A 68 3.22 19.25 -0.39
C PHE A 68 3.04 19.61 1.10
N ALA A 69 3.29 18.68 2.01
CA ALA A 69 3.28 18.94 3.44
C ALA A 69 4.23 20.09 3.82
N ASN A 70 5.46 20.06 3.31
CA ASN A 70 6.44 21.12 3.55
C ASN A 70 6.02 22.48 2.96
N ILE A 71 5.42 22.48 1.75
CA ILE A 71 4.99 23.72 1.08
C ILE A 71 3.81 24.38 1.80
N PHE A 72 2.86 23.58 2.26
CA PHE A 72 1.65 24.06 2.92
C PHE A 72 1.76 24.10 4.44
N ASN A 73 2.91 23.74 5.01
CA ASN A 73 3.18 23.66 6.45
C ASN A 73 2.18 22.75 7.19
N GLU A 74 1.91 21.60 6.58
CA GLU A 74 1.04 20.55 7.10
C GLU A 74 1.84 19.30 7.48
N GLU A 75 1.22 18.41 8.24
CA GLU A 75 1.85 17.13 8.61
C GLU A 75 1.38 15.99 7.73
N THR A 76 2.34 15.12 7.35
CA THR A 76 1.97 13.86 6.67
C THR A 76 1.38 12.87 7.66
N ARG A 77 0.36 12.16 7.21
CA ARG A 77 -0.29 11.07 7.94
C ARG A 77 -0.14 9.75 7.19
N ARG A 78 -0.41 8.64 7.88
CA ARG A 78 -0.34 7.30 7.29
C ARG A 78 -1.67 6.58 7.42
N PRO A 79 -2.12 5.87 6.35
CA PRO A 79 -3.29 5.02 6.41
C PRO A 79 -3.13 3.82 7.35
N MET A 80 -1.89 3.43 7.64
CA MET A 80 -1.56 2.25 8.45
C MET A 80 -0.79 2.62 9.72
N LYS A 81 -1.06 1.85 10.78
CA LYS A 81 -0.36 1.91 12.06
C LYS A 81 -0.21 0.49 12.58
N HIS A 82 0.94 0.16 13.15
CA HIS A 82 1.24 -1.20 13.66
C HIS A 82 1.04 -2.32 12.63
N GLY A 83 1.42 -2.07 11.37
CA GLY A 83 1.32 -3.07 10.29
C GLY A 83 -0.08 -3.27 9.71
N ILE A 84 -1.12 -2.62 10.24
CA ILE A 84 -2.51 -2.77 9.79
C ILE A 84 -3.18 -1.42 9.48
N LEU A 85 -4.33 -1.46 8.81
CA LEU A 85 -5.15 -0.27 8.57
C LEU A 85 -5.53 0.41 9.89
N SER A 86 -5.27 1.71 9.96
CA SER A 86 -5.57 2.50 11.16
C SER A 86 -7.06 2.76 11.28
N SER A 87 -7.64 2.32 12.40
CA SER A 87 -9.04 2.65 12.74
C SER A 87 -9.22 4.09 13.23
N GLU A 88 -8.13 4.75 13.61
CA GLU A 88 -8.12 6.14 14.09
C GLU A 88 -8.07 7.15 12.93
N GLU A 89 -7.54 6.73 11.77
CA GLU A 89 -7.41 7.58 10.59
C GLU A 89 -8.64 7.46 9.68
N LYS A 90 -9.51 8.46 9.72
CA LYS A 90 -10.78 8.49 8.96
C LYS A 90 -10.60 8.42 7.44
N SER A 91 -9.47 8.90 6.94
CA SER A 91 -9.14 8.91 5.53
C SER A 91 -8.28 7.71 5.09
N ALA A 92 -8.00 6.74 6.00
CA ALA A 92 -7.12 5.60 5.72
C ALA A 92 -7.55 4.81 4.47
N ILE A 93 -8.82 4.43 4.42
CA ILE A 93 -9.38 3.58 3.35
C ILE A 93 -9.23 4.20 1.95
N PRO A 94 -9.73 5.43 1.67
CA PRO A 94 -9.59 6.01 0.34
C PRO A 94 -8.14 6.30 -0.04
N MET A 95 -7.28 6.66 0.92
CA MET A 95 -5.88 6.94 0.65
C MET A 95 -5.10 5.68 0.28
N ILE A 96 -5.23 4.61 1.06
CA ILE A 96 -4.53 3.36 0.76
C ILE A 96 -5.02 2.73 -0.55
N LYS A 97 -6.32 2.82 -0.83
CA LYS A 97 -6.87 2.34 -2.10
C LYS A 97 -6.23 3.04 -3.29
N LEU A 98 -6.15 4.37 -3.25
CA LEU A 98 -5.55 5.16 -4.32
C LEU A 98 -4.07 4.83 -4.53
N ILE A 99 -3.29 4.61 -3.46
CA ILE A 99 -1.89 4.21 -3.55
C ILE A 99 -1.77 2.80 -4.15
N ILE A 100 -2.61 1.85 -3.72
CA ILE A 100 -2.62 0.48 -4.25
C ILE A 100 -2.96 0.48 -5.74
N GLU A 101 -3.99 1.21 -6.16
CA GLU A 101 -4.38 1.33 -7.58
C GLU A 101 -3.20 1.80 -8.44
N GLN A 102 -2.46 2.79 -7.98
CA GLN A 102 -1.29 3.31 -8.70
C GLN A 102 -0.13 2.30 -8.75
N VAL A 103 0.16 1.65 -7.63
CA VAL A 103 1.33 0.75 -7.50
C VAL A 103 1.11 -0.56 -8.22
N VAL A 104 -0.11 -1.10 -8.18
CA VAL A 104 -0.43 -2.40 -8.79
C VAL A 104 -0.86 -2.25 -10.24
N GLY A 105 -1.60 -1.17 -10.58
CA GLY A 105 -2.18 -0.96 -11.90
C GLY A 105 -3.35 -1.89 -12.20
N GLU A 106 -3.75 -1.97 -13.46
CA GLU A 106 -4.80 -2.88 -13.91
C GLU A 106 -4.26 -4.31 -14.14
N PRO A 107 -5.09 -5.36 -13.97
CA PRO A 107 -4.68 -6.71 -14.30
C PRO A 107 -4.50 -6.88 -15.81
N ASP A 108 -3.48 -7.63 -16.23
CA ASP A 108 -3.23 -7.92 -17.66
C ASP A 108 -4.32 -8.83 -18.27
N ARG A 109 -5.05 -9.54 -17.43
CA ARG A 109 -6.17 -10.43 -17.80
C ARG A 109 -7.18 -10.51 -16.66
N PRO A 110 -8.47 -10.75 -16.94
CA PRO A 110 -9.46 -10.93 -15.90
C PRO A 110 -9.06 -12.03 -14.90
N ASN A 111 -9.26 -11.76 -13.62
CA ASN A 111 -8.90 -12.65 -12.51
C ASN A 111 -7.41 -13.04 -12.50
N GLU A 112 -6.53 -12.10 -12.85
CA GLU A 112 -5.09 -12.31 -12.64
C GLU A 112 -4.81 -12.52 -11.16
N ARG A 113 -4.04 -13.58 -10.83
CA ARG A 113 -3.67 -13.86 -9.44
C ARG A 113 -2.73 -12.79 -8.91
N VAL A 114 -3.08 -12.21 -7.75
CA VAL A 114 -2.21 -11.31 -6.99
C VAL A 114 -2.05 -11.81 -5.55
N TYR A 115 -0.81 -11.93 -5.11
CA TYR A 115 -0.48 -12.25 -3.72
C TYR A 115 -0.20 -10.94 -2.98
N PHE A 116 -0.84 -10.75 -1.82
CA PHE A 116 -0.61 -9.56 -0.99
C PHE A 116 -0.13 -9.95 0.41
N SER A 117 0.87 -9.22 0.91
CA SER A 117 1.43 -9.46 2.24
C SER A 117 0.44 -9.12 3.35
N THR A 118 0.45 -9.95 4.40
CA THR A 118 -0.28 -9.69 5.63
C THR A 118 0.64 -9.93 6.83
N PRO A 119 0.60 -9.06 7.85
CA PRO A 119 1.33 -9.32 9.08
C PRO A 119 0.76 -10.54 9.81
N ALA A 120 1.53 -11.10 10.74
CA ALA A 120 1.02 -12.06 11.70
C ALA A 120 0.08 -11.38 12.71
N ASP A 121 -0.86 -12.14 13.27
CA ASP A 121 -1.66 -11.62 14.38
C ASP A 121 -0.77 -11.32 15.59
N PRO A 122 -0.92 -10.13 16.20
CA PRO A 122 -0.12 -9.76 17.36
C PRO A 122 -0.51 -10.65 18.57
N ILE A 123 0.52 -11.08 19.33
CA ILE A 123 0.32 -12.01 20.46
C ILE A 123 -0.30 -11.30 21.68
N ASP A 124 0.07 -10.02 21.88
CA ASP A 124 -0.24 -9.27 23.10
C ASP A 124 -1.22 -8.09 22.87
N SER A 125 -2.03 -8.14 21.82
CA SER A 125 -3.02 -7.09 21.57
C SER A 125 -4.32 -7.66 21.01
N ASP A 126 -5.44 -6.96 21.27
CA ASP A 126 -6.76 -7.27 20.72
C ASP A 126 -6.90 -6.82 19.22
N LEU A 127 -5.82 -6.38 18.59
CA LEU A 127 -5.81 -5.97 17.19
C LEU A 127 -5.95 -7.20 16.30
N SER A 128 -6.97 -7.21 15.48
CA SER A 128 -7.21 -8.29 14.51
C SER A 128 -6.71 -7.88 13.13
N THR A 129 -5.88 -8.72 12.52
CA THR A 129 -5.44 -8.56 11.13
C THR A 129 -6.54 -8.89 10.13
N LEU A 130 -7.64 -9.55 10.58
CA LEU A 130 -8.72 -9.99 9.71
C LEU A 130 -9.39 -8.83 8.94
N TYR A 131 -9.66 -7.71 9.62
CA TYR A 131 -10.24 -6.53 8.98
C TYR A 131 -9.31 -5.98 7.88
N HIS A 132 -8.04 -5.82 8.20
CA HIS A 132 -7.01 -5.38 7.25
C HIS A 132 -6.96 -6.31 6.03
N GLN A 133 -6.80 -7.62 6.25
CA GLN A 133 -6.76 -8.62 5.20
C GLN A 133 -8.01 -8.59 4.31
N LYS A 134 -9.21 -8.57 4.91
CA LYS A 134 -10.47 -8.55 4.14
C LYS A 134 -10.68 -7.27 3.35
N THR A 135 -10.25 -6.14 3.88
CA THR A 135 -10.31 -4.85 3.19
C THR A 135 -9.40 -4.85 1.95
N LEU A 136 -8.14 -5.29 2.09
CA LEU A 136 -7.22 -5.38 0.96
C LEU A 136 -7.70 -6.40 -0.08
N GLN A 137 -8.19 -7.55 0.39
CA GLN A 137 -8.76 -8.57 -0.49
C GLN A 137 -9.93 -8.03 -1.33
N SER A 138 -10.82 -7.27 -0.69
CA SER A 138 -11.94 -6.62 -1.40
C SER A 138 -11.46 -5.59 -2.42
N PHE A 139 -10.49 -4.75 -2.07
CA PHE A 139 -9.95 -3.73 -3.00
C PHE A 139 -9.35 -4.36 -4.25
N LEU A 140 -8.50 -5.36 -4.08
CA LEU A 140 -7.86 -6.03 -5.19
C LEU A 140 -8.87 -6.81 -6.06
N ALA A 141 -9.88 -7.41 -5.43
CA ALA A 141 -10.98 -8.05 -6.16
C ALA A 141 -11.82 -7.05 -6.97
N ASP A 142 -12.13 -5.87 -6.40
CA ASP A 142 -12.83 -4.79 -7.09
C ASP A 142 -12.03 -4.25 -8.29
N MET A 143 -10.70 -4.34 -8.27
CA MET A 143 -9.82 -4.02 -9.39
C MET A 143 -9.78 -5.12 -10.47
N GLY A 144 -10.43 -6.26 -10.24
CA GLY A 144 -10.50 -7.38 -11.20
C GLY A 144 -9.43 -8.45 -11.03
N TYR A 145 -8.70 -8.44 -9.90
CA TYR A 145 -7.75 -9.47 -9.52
C TYR A 145 -8.43 -10.66 -8.81
N ASP A 146 -7.67 -11.77 -8.71
CA ASP A 146 -7.94 -12.92 -7.83
C ASP A 146 -6.92 -12.85 -6.66
N PRO A 147 -7.28 -12.16 -5.55
CA PRO A 147 -6.34 -11.85 -4.48
C PRO A 147 -6.18 -12.97 -3.47
N GLU A 148 -4.93 -13.34 -3.16
CA GLU A 148 -4.56 -14.33 -2.15
C GLU A 148 -3.63 -13.71 -1.10
N PRO A 149 -3.97 -13.79 0.20
CA PRO A 149 -3.09 -13.32 1.25
C PRO A 149 -1.90 -14.26 1.46
N ILE A 150 -0.75 -13.68 1.77
CA ILE A 150 0.45 -14.40 2.19
C ILE A 150 1.05 -13.73 3.42
N ASN A 151 1.43 -14.51 4.43
CA ASN A 151 2.15 -13.98 5.59
C ASN A 151 3.53 -13.45 5.17
N GLU A 152 3.93 -12.27 5.66
CA GLU A 152 5.21 -11.62 5.35
C GLU A 152 6.42 -12.54 5.56
N GLY A 153 6.50 -13.23 6.70
CA GLY A 153 7.59 -14.18 6.98
C GLY A 153 7.60 -15.38 6.02
N MET A 154 6.42 -15.86 5.61
CA MET A 154 6.32 -16.92 4.61
C MET A 154 6.74 -16.43 3.22
N ALA A 155 6.42 -15.19 2.86
CA ALA A 155 6.88 -14.61 1.60
C ALA A 155 8.41 -14.59 1.52
N VAL A 156 9.10 -14.20 2.60
CA VAL A 156 10.57 -14.24 2.71
C VAL A 156 11.10 -15.66 2.53
N ILE A 157 10.48 -16.67 3.16
CA ILE A 157 10.88 -18.07 3.03
C ILE A 157 10.74 -18.54 1.57
N TYR A 158 9.65 -18.22 0.91
CA TYR A 158 9.45 -18.59 -0.49
C TYR A 158 10.42 -17.91 -1.45
N SER A 159 10.80 -16.67 -1.16
CA SER A 159 11.78 -15.93 -1.98
C SER A 159 13.21 -16.48 -1.80
N GLU A 160 13.63 -16.72 -0.55
CA GLU A 160 15.05 -16.89 -0.23
C GLU A 160 15.46 -18.34 -0.01
N LEU A 161 14.54 -19.26 0.27
CA LEU A 161 14.87 -20.60 0.74
C LEU A 161 14.46 -21.72 -0.23
N ALA A 162 14.32 -21.43 -1.53
CA ALA A 162 14.00 -22.46 -2.53
C ALA A 162 15.03 -23.59 -2.55
N ASP A 163 16.33 -23.28 -2.48
CA ASP A 163 17.43 -24.24 -2.45
C ASP A 163 17.52 -25.04 -1.14
N HIS A 164 16.76 -24.63 -0.12
CA HIS A 164 16.67 -25.29 1.18
C HIS A 164 15.31 -25.99 1.40
N ASN A 165 14.62 -26.34 0.31
CA ASN A 165 13.27 -26.93 0.33
C ASN A 165 12.29 -26.10 1.17
N PHE A 166 12.41 -24.76 1.11
CA PHE A 166 11.58 -23.80 1.86
C PHE A 166 11.59 -24.04 3.37
N THR A 167 12.70 -24.58 3.91
CA THR A 167 12.86 -24.86 5.33
C THR A 167 13.77 -23.82 5.97
N GLY A 168 13.22 -23.04 6.91
CA GLY A 168 13.97 -21.98 7.59
C GLY A 168 13.08 -21.08 8.42
N LEU A 169 13.66 -19.96 8.88
CA LEU A 169 13.00 -18.92 9.65
C LEU A 169 12.99 -17.62 8.84
N GLY A 170 11.79 -17.14 8.47
CA GLY A 170 11.59 -15.84 7.86
C GLY A 170 11.19 -14.80 8.92
N ILE A 171 11.91 -13.68 8.97
CA ILE A 171 11.63 -12.58 9.90
C ILE A 171 11.49 -11.30 9.10
N SER A 172 10.35 -10.61 9.28
CA SER A 172 10.08 -9.29 8.70
C SER A 172 10.12 -8.23 9.81
N PHE A 173 10.91 -7.19 9.62
CA PHE A 173 10.96 -6.02 10.49
C PHE A 173 10.57 -4.78 9.68
N GLY A 174 9.54 -4.09 10.11
CA GLY A 174 9.00 -2.93 9.41
C GLY A 174 8.69 -1.74 10.32
N ALA A 175 8.26 -0.64 9.72
CA ALA A 175 7.87 0.59 10.44
C ALA A 175 6.57 0.45 11.25
N GLY A 176 5.89 -0.67 11.14
CA GLY A 176 4.67 -0.98 11.90
C GLY A 176 4.92 -1.66 13.24
N MET A 177 6.19 -1.92 13.58
CA MET A 177 6.58 -2.57 14.84
C MET A 177 6.70 -1.56 15.97
#